data_35b5cab256cba8a3ca14739e068aae55
#
_entry.id   35b5cab256cba8a3ca14739e068aae55
#
_cell.length_a   1.000
_cell.length_b   1.000
_cell.length_c   1.000
_cell.angle_alpha   90.00
_cell.angle_beta   90.00
_cell.angle_gamma   90.00
#
_symmetry.space_group_name_H-M   'P 1'
#
loop_
_entity.id
_entity.type
_entity.pdbx_description
1 polymer ?
#
loop_
_entity_poly.entity_id
_entity_poly.type
_entity_poly.pdbx_seq_one_letter_code
_entity_poly.pdbx_strand_id
1 'polypeptide(L)'
;MNNFKRKIGPKLGEKNNVILNNEFKPRLYEDQINFDQMRMYRLNRVKKQLIKNDIGACILFDPINIRYATDTRNMSMYTMHIISRYVFIPAEGPVILFEYPKSEHLAEGISTVDEIRDCIVWDFFSNGNNVYDKALQWAASVDDLMKHYVSENNNLAIDTLDPAGISSLKDNYKYNLVNAQKFLETARSIKSKDELICMEASLRNAEKGIHIMHEKLEANMTEEELWSYLHKANIETGGEWFDT
;
A
#
# COMPACT_ATOMS: atom_id res chain seq x y z
N MET A 1 18.82 14.80 -23.77
CA MET A 1 17.45 15.25 -23.45
C MET A 1 16.51 14.61 -24.47
N ASN A 2 15.95 13.43 -24.13
CA ASN A 2 14.96 12.80 -24.99
C ASN A 2 13.63 13.50 -24.78
N ASN A 3 13.16 14.17 -25.82
CA ASN A 3 11.83 14.75 -25.88
C ASN A 3 10.78 13.65 -25.82
N PHE A 4 10.30 13.32 -24.63
CA PHE A 4 9.04 12.60 -24.46
C PHE A 4 7.91 13.50 -24.94
N LYS A 5 7.58 13.44 -26.21
CA LYS A 5 6.29 13.95 -26.68
C LYS A 5 5.21 13.08 -26.06
N ARG A 6 4.54 13.56 -25.03
CA ARG A 6 3.28 13.00 -24.55
C ARG A 6 2.33 12.92 -25.75
N LYS A 7 2.09 11.73 -26.25
CA LYS A 7 0.92 11.51 -27.12
C LYS A 7 -0.29 11.50 -26.19
N ILE A 8 -1.03 12.59 -26.19
CA ILE A 8 -2.36 12.64 -25.60
C ILE A 8 -3.20 11.63 -26.36
N GLY A 9 -4.00 10.81 -25.64
CA GLY A 9 -4.89 9.82 -26.23
C GLY A 9 -5.80 10.39 -27.32
N PRO A 10 -6.46 9.56 -28.12
CA PRO A 10 -7.27 10.03 -29.25
C PRO A 10 -8.34 10.98 -28.78
N LYS A 11 -8.53 12.07 -29.53
CA LYS A 11 -9.68 12.94 -29.32
C LYS A 11 -10.96 12.15 -29.53
N LEU A 12 -11.98 12.43 -28.70
CA LEU A 12 -13.28 11.80 -28.85
C LEU A 12 -13.74 11.90 -30.31
N GLY A 13 -14.01 10.77 -30.97
CA GLY A 13 -14.43 10.70 -32.37
C GLY A 13 -13.34 10.46 -33.42
N GLU A 14 -12.06 10.49 -33.03
CA GLU A 14 -10.98 10.08 -33.94
C GLU A 14 -10.62 8.61 -33.70
N LYS A 15 -10.88 7.76 -34.68
CA LYS A 15 -10.34 6.38 -34.71
C LYS A 15 -8.83 6.43 -34.98
N ASN A 16 -8.07 6.74 -33.94
CA ASN A 16 -6.62 6.71 -34.08
C ASN A 16 -6.12 5.31 -33.68
N ASN A 17 -5.65 4.57 -34.65
CA ASN A 17 -4.97 3.28 -34.52
C ASN A 17 -3.64 3.35 -33.76
N VAL A 18 -3.41 4.40 -33.01
CA VAL A 18 -2.08 4.72 -32.43
C VAL A 18 -1.81 3.97 -31.13
N ILE A 19 -2.82 3.41 -30.49
CA ILE A 19 -2.68 3.02 -29.07
C ILE A 19 -2.55 1.53 -28.88
N LEU A 20 -3.06 0.74 -29.78
CA LEU A 20 -2.95 -0.70 -29.68
C LEU A 20 -1.87 -1.22 -30.61
N ASN A 21 -0.67 -0.67 -30.55
CA ASN A 21 0.46 -1.41 -31.09
C ASN A 21 0.51 -2.76 -30.36
N ASN A 22 0.52 -3.85 -31.15
CA ASN A 22 0.70 -5.22 -30.68
C ASN A 22 2.02 -5.43 -29.90
N GLU A 23 2.76 -4.36 -29.64
CA GLU A 23 4.04 -4.32 -28.94
C GLU A 23 3.89 -4.15 -27.42
N PHE A 24 2.71 -3.76 -26.89
CA PHE A 24 2.51 -3.74 -25.44
C PHE A 24 2.26 -5.15 -24.92
N LYS A 25 3.33 -5.84 -24.59
CA LYS A 25 3.27 -7.06 -23.78
C LYS A 25 3.22 -6.66 -22.32
N PRO A 26 2.20 -7.05 -21.56
CA PRO A 26 1.98 -6.58 -20.16
C PRO A 26 3.19 -6.73 -19.24
N ARG A 27 4.04 -7.71 -19.48
CA ARG A 27 5.18 -8.04 -18.62
C ARG A 27 6.53 -7.47 -19.09
N LEU A 28 6.62 -6.83 -20.25
CA LEU A 28 7.90 -6.32 -20.75
C LEU A 28 8.43 -5.11 -19.96
N TYR A 29 7.57 -4.39 -19.23
CA TYR A 29 8.03 -3.26 -18.42
C TYR A 29 8.69 -3.71 -17.11
N GLU A 30 8.31 -4.88 -16.58
CA GLU A 30 8.86 -5.43 -15.34
C GLU A 30 10.36 -5.65 -15.45
N ASP A 31 10.86 -6.06 -16.62
CA ASP A 31 12.29 -6.24 -16.90
C ASP A 31 13.10 -4.93 -16.84
N GLN A 32 12.43 -3.79 -16.90
CA GLN A 32 13.04 -2.46 -16.84
C GLN A 32 13.09 -1.90 -15.42
N ILE A 33 12.48 -2.59 -14.45
CA ILE A 33 12.33 -2.12 -13.06
C ILE A 33 13.30 -2.85 -12.16
N ASN A 34 14.07 -2.08 -11.39
CA ASN A 34 14.79 -2.64 -10.27
C ASN A 34 13.89 -2.59 -9.03
N PHE A 35 13.15 -3.68 -8.79
CA PHE A 35 12.20 -3.77 -7.70
C PHE A 35 12.86 -3.58 -6.33
N ASP A 36 14.02 -4.15 -6.09
CA ASP A 36 14.71 -4.00 -4.80
C ASP A 36 15.15 -2.56 -4.56
N GLN A 37 15.67 -1.90 -5.57
CA GLN A 37 16.02 -0.48 -5.48
C GLN A 37 14.77 0.38 -5.23
N MET A 38 13.66 0.09 -5.89
CA MET A 38 12.39 0.79 -5.72
C MET A 38 11.84 0.60 -4.30
N ARG A 39 11.84 -0.64 -3.79
CA ARG A 39 11.43 -0.98 -2.43
C ARG A 39 12.23 -0.21 -1.39
N MET A 40 13.55 -0.29 -1.47
CA MET A 40 14.45 0.42 -0.57
C MET A 40 14.32 1.94 -0.67
N TYR A 41 14.10 2.48 -1.87
CA TYR A 41 13.81 3.90 -2.05
C TYR A 41 12.57 4.33 -1.27
N ARG A 42 11.45 3.60 -1.40
CA ARG A 42 10.19 3.89 -0.71
C ARG A 42 10.33 3.81 0.80
N LEU A 43 10.89 2.72 1.32
CA LEU A 43 11.14 2.54 2.75
C LEU A 43 12.03 3.67 3.31
N ASN A 44 13.10 4.01 2.61
CA ASN A 44 14.00 5.10 3.00
C ASN A 44 13.31 6.46 2.98
N ARG A 45 12.34 6.68 2.08
CA ARG A 45 11.51 7.89 2.08
C ARG A 45 10.66 7.98 3.35
N VAL A 46 10.05 6.87 3.78
CA VAL A 46 9.29 6.81 5.03
C VAL A 46 10.21 7.10 6.22
N LYS A 47 11.32 6.36 6.36
CA LYS A 47 12.28 6.55 7.47
C LYS A 47 12.83 7.99 7.54
N LYS A 48 13.16 8.59 6.40
CA LYS A 48 13.59 10.01 6.34
C LYS A 48 12.51 10.98 6.83
N GLN A 49 11.24 10.69 6.59
CA GLN A 49 10.15 11.51 7.10
C GLN A 49 9.97 11.33 8.61
N LEU A 50 10.15 10.13 9.14
CA LEU A 50 10.14 9.89 10.60
C LEU A 50 11.23 10.73 11.27
N ILE A 51 12.47 10.64 10.82
CA ILE A 51 13.60 11.42 11.34
C ILE A 51 13.32 12.93 11.24
N LYS A 52 12.88 13.41 10.06
CA LYS A 52 12.62 14.83 9.82
C LYS A 52 11.56 15.43 10.74
N ASN A 53 10.58 14.63 11.16
CA ASN A 53 9.47 15.08 11.99
C ASN A 53 9.63 14.68 13.47
N ASP A 54 10.82 14.22 13.87
CA ASP A 54 11.12 13.76 15.24
C ASP A 54 10.14 12.68 15.70
N ILE A 55 9.90 11.67 14.86
CA ILE A 55 9.02 10.55 15.15
C ILE A 55 9.88 9.30 15.37
N GLY A 56 9.72 8.63 16.50
CA GLY A 56 10.52 7.46 16.86
C GLY A 56 10.19 6.24 16.01
N ALA A 57 8.91 5.99 15.79
CA ALA A 57 8.42 4.92 14.91
C ALA A 57 7.05 5.23 14.32
N CYS A 58 6.65 4.48 13.30
CA CYS A 58 5.26 4.43 12.89
C CYS A 58 4.72 3.00 12.87
N ILE A 59 3.40 2.90 13.11
CA ILE A 59 2.63 1.68 12.88
C ILE A 59 1.63 1.98 11.78
N LEU A 60 1.65 1.17 10.71
CA LEU A 60 0.78 1.35 9.57
C LEU A 60 -0.19 0.17 9.48
N PHE A 61 -1.46 0.47 9.36
CA PHE A 61 -2.57 -0.47 9.19
C PHE A 61 -3.18 -0.40 7.79
N ASP A 62 -3.14 0.78 7.16
CA ASP A 62 -3.66 0.98 5.83
C ASP A 62 -2.87 0.14 4.81
N PRO A 63 -3.53 -0.76 4.04
CA PRO A 63 -2.86 -1.63 3.07
C PRO A 63 -2.05 -0.88 2.02
N ILE A 64 -2.47 0.33 1.63
CA ILE A 64 -1.76 1.17 0.66
C ILE A 64 -0.46 1.68 1.27
N ASN A 65 -0.50 2.12 2.53
CA ASN A 65 0.68 2.60 3.24
C ASN A 65 1.66 1.46 3.55
N ILE A 66 1.15 0.29 3.98
CA ILE A 66 1.97 -0.92 4.17
C ILE A 66 2.65 -1.29 2.86
N ARG A 67 1.88 -1.35 1.76
CA ARG A 67 2.42 -1.68 0.45
C ARG A 67 3.46 -0.66 -0.02
N TYR A 68 3.23 0.63 0.19
CA TYR A 68 4.23 1.64 -0.17
C TYR A 68 5.55 1.44 0.60
N ALA A 69 5.47 1.22 1.91
CA ALA A 69 6.64 1.12 2.76
C ALA A 69 7.42 -0.20 2.59
N THR A 70 6.71 -1.31 2.32
CA THR A 70 7.29 -2.66 2.36
C THR A 70 7.17 -3.44 1.05
N ASP A 71 6.32 -3.03 0.13
CA ASP A 71 5.89 -3.75 -1.08
C ASP A 71 5.17 -5.08 -0.80
N THR A 72 4.81 -5.33 0.47
CA THR A 72 4.02 -6.50 0.84
C THR A 72 2.54 -6.23 0.67
N ARG A 73 1.75 -7.25 0.34
CA ARG A 73 0.31 -7.16 0.14
C ARG A 73 -0.42 -8.41 0.62
N ASN A 74 -1.66 -8.23 0.98
CA ASN A 74 -2.62 -9.26 1.31
C ASN A 74 -4.00 -8.82 0.80
N MET A 75 -5.07 -9.50 1.14
CA MET A 75 -6.45 -9.15 0.77
C MET A 75 -6.82 -7.75 1.28
N SER A 76 -6.67 -6.72 0.43
CA SER A 76 -6.78 -5.31 0.83
C SER A 76 -8.14 -4.98 1.46
N MET A 77 -9.25 -5.36 0.83
CA MET A 77 -10.59 -5.09 1.38
C MET A 77 -10.80 -5.73 2.75
N TYR A 78 -10.39 -6.97 2.92
CA TYR A 78 -10.53 -7.67 4.19
C TYR A 78 -9.68 -7.00 5.28
N THR A 79 -8.43 -6.64 4.98
CA THR A 79 -7.53 -6.00 5.94
C THR A 79 -7.89 -4.55 6.25
N MET A 80 -8.62 -3.86 5.37
CA MET A 80 -9.22 -2.55 5.67
C MET A 80 -10.44 -2.66 6.60
N HIS A 81 -11.18 -3.76 6.53
CA HIS A 81 -12.36 -3.98 7.35
C HIS A 81 -12.02 -4.55 8.73
N ILE A 82 -11.08 -5.50 8.78
CA ILE A 82 -10.62 -6.15 10.01
C ILE A 82 -9.14 -5.88 10.18
N ILE A 83 -8.74 -5.32 11.32
CA ILE A 83 -7.33 -5.09 11.66
C ILE A 83 -6.66 -6.45 11.90
N SER A 84 -6.15 -7.04 10.84
CA SER A 84 -5.51 -8.36 10.84
C SER A 84 -4.08 -8.32 10.28
N ARG A 85 -3.59 -7.11 10.00
CA ARG A 85 -2.25 -6.90 9.44
C ARG A 85 -1.77 -5.48 9.74
N TYR A 86 -0.53 -5.34 10.15
CA TYR A 86 0.11 -4.04 10.37
C TYR A 86 1.63 -4.16 10.32
N VAL A 87 2.31 -3.04 10.15
CA VAL A 87 3.78 -2.99 10.13
C VAL A 87 4.29 -1.96 11.11
N PHE A 88 5.30 -2.33 11.89
CA PHE A 88 6.08 -1.43 12.74
C PHE A 88 7.36 -1.03 12.02
N ILE A 89 7.58 0.27 11.86
CA ILE A 89 8.75 0.85 11.20
C ILE A 89 9.37 1.89 12.12
N PRO A 90 10.48 1.57 12.81
CA PRO A 90 11.24 2.57 13.56
C PRO A 90 12.02 3.49 12.60
N ALA A 91 12.33 4.69 13.06
CA ALA A 91 13.16 5.63 12.31
C ALA A 91 14.53 5.00 11.96
N GLU A 92 15.09 4.27 12.94
CA GLU A 92 16.30 3.44 12.79
C GLU A 92 16.03 2.05 13.36
N GLY A 93 16.43 0.99 12.66
CA GLY A 93 16.23 -0.39 13.09
C GLY A 93 15.38 -1.22 12.12
N PRO A 94 14.95 -2.42 12.55
CA PRO A 94 14.28 -3.39 11.69
C PRO A 94 12.83 -3.02 11.41
N VAL A 95 12.36 -3.39 10.23
CA VAL A 95 10.95 -3.34 9.84
C VAL A 95 10.30 -4.66 10.22
N ILE A 96 9.28 -4.61 11.07
CA ILE A 96 8.60 -5.79 11.59
C ILE A 96 7.17 -5.80 11.05
N LEU A 97 6.89 -6.78 10.19
CA LEU A 97 5.56 -7.00 9.65
C LEU A 97 4.80 -7.97 10.56
N PHE A 98 3.63 -7.55 10.99
CA PHE A 98 2.66 -8.41 11.67
C PHE A 98 1.63 -8.88 10.65
N GLU A 99 1.66 -10.17 10.37
CA GLU A 99 0.84 -10.78 9.33
C GLU A 99 -0.19 -11.72 9.95
N TYR A 100 -1.28 -11.97 9.23
CA TYR A 100 -2.26 -12.97 9.64
C TYR A 100 -1.59 -14.35 9.72
N PRO A 101 -1.83 -15.13 10.79
CA PRO A 101 -1.19 -16.43 10.98
C PRO A 101 -1.30 -17.33 9.74
N LYS A 102 -0.20 -17.97 9.34
CA LYS A 102 -0.04 -18.81 8.14
C LYS A 102 -0.05 -18.05 6.80
N SER A 103 0.06 -16.72 6.83
CA SER A 103 0.18 -15.88 5.62
C SER A 103 1.60 -15.31 5.44
N GLU A 104 2.57 -15.77 6.21
CA GLU A 104 3.96 -15.29 6.21
C GLU A 104 4.60 -15.40 4.81
N HIS A 105 4.22 -16.43 4.04
CA HIS A 105 4.67 -16.69 2.68
C HIS A 105 4.39 -15.52 1.71
N LEU A 106 3.42 -14.65 2.01
CA LEU A 106 3.09 -13.48 1.19
C LEU A 106 4.16 -12.38 1.24
N ALA A 107 5.00 -12.40 2.27
CA ALA A 107 6.07 -11.42 2.45
C ALA A 107 7.47 -12.07 2.44
N GLU A 108 7.55 -13.38 2.23
CA GLU A 108 8.81 -14.10 2.20
C GLU A 108 9.72 -13.59 1.07
N GLY A 109 10.99 -13.33 1.40
CA GLY A 109 11.99 -12.87 0.45
C GLY A 109 11.89 -11.39 0.04
N ILE A 110 11.03 -10.60 0.66
CA ILE A 110 10.92 -9.16 0.42
C ILE A 110 11.94 -8.41 1.28
N SER A 111 12.92 -7.79 0.64
CA SER A 111 14.10 -7.16 1.27
C SER A 111 13.80 -5.98 2.20
N THR A 112 12.59 -5.45 2.20
CA THR A 112 12.14 -4.35 3.07
C THR A 112 11.49 -4.81 4.37
N VAL A 113 11.39 -6.10 4.60
CA VAL A 113 10.87 -6.70 5.84
C VAL A 113 11.98 -7.51 6.48
N ASP A 114 12.35 -7.13 7.70
CA ASP A 114 13.42 -7.80 8.44
C ASP A 114 12.88 -8.95 9.30
N GLU A 115 11.63 -8.84 9.78
CA GLU A 115 10.99 -9.84 10.61
C GLU A 115 9.49 -9.92 10.34
N ILE A 116 8.94 -11.13 10.38
CA ILE A 116 7.49 -11.39 10.27
C ILE A 116 7.04 -12.02 11.58
N ARG A 117 5.98 -11.49 12.16
CA ARG A 117 5.32 -12.00 13.38
C ARG A 117 3.84 -12.20 13.14
N ASP A 118 3.22 -13.07 13.96
CA ASP A 118 1.76 -13.18 14.01
C ASP A 118 1.14 -11.88 14.50
N CYS A 119 0.10 -11.38 13.81
CA CYS A 119 -0.63 -10.22 14.24
C CYS A 119 -1.51 -10.53 15.46
N ILE A 120 -1.64 -9.57 16.36
CA ILE A 120 -2.66 -9.59 17.41
C ILE A 120 -3.89 -8.90 16.83
N VAL A 121 -5.00 -9.64 16.79
CA VAL A 121 -6.28 -9.18 16.24
C VAL A 121 -7.24 -8.94 17.39
N TRP A 122 -7.98 -7.81 17.37
CA TRP A 122 -8.94 -7.44 18.42
C TRP A 122 -10.32 -7.04 17.91
N ASP A 123 -10.69 -7.51 16.72
CA ASP A 123 -12.06 -7.32 16.21
C ASP A 123 -13.09 -8.18 16.95
N PHE A 124 -14.35 -7.75 16.91
CA PHE A 124 -15.42 -8.45 17.60
C PHE A 124 -15.72 -9.83 17.00
N PHE A 125 -15.57 -9.99 15.69
CA PHE A 125 -15.83 -11.28 15.02
C PHE A 125 -14.91 -12.39 15.54
N SER A 126 -13.63 -12.05 15.75
CA SER A 126 -12.62 -13.01 16.21
C SER A 126 -12.60 -13.19 17.73
N ASN A 127 -12.98 -12.18 18.51
CA ASN A 127 -12.73 -12.12 19.95
C ASN A 127 -13.98 -11.93 20.82
N GLY A 128 -15.15 -11.68 20.23
CA GLY A 128 -16.37 -11.44 20.98
C GLY A 128 -16.18 -10.30 22.00
N ASN A 129 -16.54 -10.54 23.25
CA ASN A 129 -16.45 -9.53 24.31
C ASN A 129 -15.01 -9.23 24.80
N ASN A 130 -13.99 -9.97 24.29
CA ASN A 130 -12.60 -9.80 24.70
C ASN A 130 -11.83 -8.79 23.84
N VAL A 131 -12.52 -7.97 23.04
CA VAL A 131 -11.89 -6.97 22.14
C VAL A 131 -10.89 -6.09 22.87
N TYR A 132 -11.28 -5.51 24.02
CA TYR A 132 -10.42 -4.60 24.76
C TYR A 132 -9.19 -5.30 25.35
N ASP A 133 -9.36 -6.51 25.89
CA ASP A 133 -8.25 -7.30 26.43
C ASP A 133 -7.21 -7.64 25.34
N LYS A 134 -7.68 -7.91 24.13
CA LYS A 134 -6.81 -8.14 22.97
C LYS A 134 -6.11 -6.85 22.51
N ALA A 135 -6.81 -5.72 22.52
CA ALA A 135 -6.21 -4.43 22.24
C ALA A 135 -5.13 -4.06 23.26
N LEU A 136 -5.33 -4.41 24.56
CA LEU A 136 -4.31 -4.25 25.59
C LEU A 136 -3.07 -5.12 25.33
N GLN A 137 -3.27 -6.38 24.89
CA GLN A 137 -2.15 -7.26 24.52
C GLN A 137 -1.36 -6.69 23.35
N TRP A 138 -2.07 -6.15 22.33
CA TRP A 138 -1.44 -5.45 21.23
C TRP A 138 -0.66 -4.21 21.70
N ALA A 139 -1.27 -3.37 22.54
CA ALA A 139 -0.61 -2.17 23.06
C ALA A 139 0.65 -2.51 23.88
N ALA A 140 0.63 -3.60 24.65
CA ALA A 140 1.80 -4.11 25.37
C ALA A 140 2.91 -4.53 24.40
N SER A 141 2.56 -5.21 23.31
CA SER A 141 3.55 -5.59 22.29
C SER A 141 4.15 -4.38 21.57
N VAL A 142 3.37 -3.32 21.36
CA VAL A 142 3.87 -2.04 20.83
C VAL A 142 4.82 -1.36 21.81
N ASP A 143 4.49 -1.35 23.09
CA ASP A 143 5.34 -0.80 24.14
C ASP A 143 6.70 -1.52 24.21
N ASP A 144 6.71 -2.84 24.11
CA ASP A 144 7.95 -3.63 24.03
C ASP A 144 8.79 -3.26 22.81
N LEU A 145 8.18 -3.09 21.64
CA LEU A 145 8.87 -2.65 20.42
C LEU A 145 9.46 -1.25 20.56
N MET A 146 8.67 -0.30 21.09
CA MET A 146 9.12 1.06 21.31
C MET A 146 10.30 1.11 22.28
N LYS A 147 10.24 0.40 23.39
CA LYS A 147 11.35 0.30 24.36
C LYS A 147 12.60 -0.33 23.78
N HIS A 148 12.44 -1.34 22.93
CA HIS A 148 13.57 -2.07 22.36
C HIS A 148 14.27 -1.31 21.23
N TYR A 149 13.50 -0.67 20.33
CA TYR A 149 14.03 -0.11 19.09
C TYR A 149 14.07 1.43 19.05
N VAL A 150 13.33 2.11 19.90
CA VAL A 150 13.17 3.57 19.81
C VAL A 150 13.78 4.32 20.99
N SER A 151 13.97 3.62 22.12
CA SER A 151 14.55 4.16 23.36
C SER A 151 13.83 5.41 23.92
N GLU A 152 14.32 6.62 23.69
CA GLU A 152 13.86 7.84 24.40
C GLU A 152 12.75 8.62 23.65
N ASN A 153 12.51 8.36 22.36
CA ASN A 153 11.53 9.10 21.59
C ASN A 153 10.11 8.49 21.73
N ASN A 154 9.22 9.21 22.41
CA ASN A 154 7.85 8.77 22.66
C ASN A 154 6.85 9.16 21.55
N ASN A 155 7.29 9.77 20.44
CA ASN A 155 6.43 10.10 19.33
C ASN A 155 6.18 8.85 18.47
N LEU A 156 4.96 8.32 18.50
CA LEU A 156 4.51 7.17 17.74
C LEU A 156 3.49 7.62 16.70
N ALA A 157 3.81 7.45 15.43
CA ALA A 157 2.89 7.79 14.35
C ALA A 157 2.00 6.60 13.97
N ILE A 158 0.72 6.88 13.71
CA ILE A 158 -0.26 5.86 13.29
C ILE A 158 -1.09 6.44 12.16
N ASP A 159 -1.36 5.67 11.11
CA ASP A 159 -2.16 6.11 9.96
C ASP A 159 -3.67 5.93 10.21
N THR A 160 -4.07 4.78 10.71
CA THR A 160 -5.45 4.49 11.10
C THR A 160 -5.47 3.56 12.31
N LEU A 161 -6.40 3.77 13.22
CA LEU A 161 -6.58 2.93 14.40
C LEU A 161 -8.00 3.09 14.93
N ASP A 162 -8.60 2.00 15.37
CA ASP A 162 -9.93 1.99 15.96
C ASP A 162 -9.93 2.54 17.41
N PRO A 163 -11.11 2.85 17.98
CA PRO A 163 -11.19 3.36 19.34
C PRO A 163 -10.58 2.46 20.41
N ALA A 164 -10.69 1.13 20.29
CA ALA A 164 -10.14 0.19 21.26
C ALA A 164 -8.60 0.23 21.28
N GLY A 165 -7.99 0.25 20.09
CA GLY A 165 -6.55 0.41 19.94
C GLY A 165 -6.05 1.77 20.48
N ILE A 166 -6.76 2.86 20.17
CA ILE A 166 -6.41 4.19 20.67
C ILE A 166 -6.46 4.23 22.20
N SER A 167 -7.56 3.74 22.80
CA SER A 167 -7.73 3.74 24.25
C SER A 167 -6.68 2.86 24.93
N SER A 168 -6.40 1.68 24.39
CA SER A 168 -5.41 0.76 24.96
C SER A 168 -4.00 1.37 25.01
N LEU A 169 -3.62 2.20 24.05
CA LEU A 169 -2.35 2.93 24.08
C LEU A 169 -2.40 4.13 25.03
N LYS A 170 -3.43 5.00 24.92
CA LYS A 170 -3.49 6.25 25.68
C LYS A 170 -3.68 6.05 27.18
N ASP A 171 -4.47 5.06 27.56
CA ASP A 171 -4.82 4.83 28.96
C ASP A 171 -3.70 4.12 29.73
N ASN A 172 -2.82 3.40 29.04
CA ASN A 172 -1.80 2.56 29.67
C ASN A 172 -0.36 3.01 29.40
N TYR A 173 -0.12 3.82 28.35
CA TYR A 173 1.22 4.22 27.94
C TYR A 173 1.29 5.73 27.63
N LYS A 174 2.49 6.31 27.77
CA LYS A 174 2.72 7.75 27.61
C LYS A 174 3.29 8.09 26.22
N TYR A 175 2.73 7.52 25.16
CA TYR A 175 3.12 7.88 23.79
C TYR A 175 2.38 9.12 23.31
N ASN A 176 3.11 9.98 22.62
CA ASN A 176 2.52 11.07 21.84
C ASN A 176 2.09 10.51 20.48
N LEU A 177 0.79 10.24 20.32
CA LEU A 177 0.25 9.69 19.08
C LEU A 177 0.17 10.78 18.00
N VAL A 178 0.86 10.57 16.91
CA VAL A 178 0.95 11.48 15.75
C VAL A 178 0.23 10.86 14.55
N ASN A 179 -0.54 11.67 13.82
CA ASN A 179 -1.15 11.21 12.57
C ASN A 179 -0.08 11.02 11.49
N ALA A 180 0.02 9.81 10.95
CA ALA A 180 1.02 9.46 9.95
C ALA A 180 0.72 10.00 8.54
N GLN A 181 -0.51 10.40 8.24
CA GLN A 181 -0.95 10.71 6.89
C GLN A 181 -0.06 11.76 6.20
N LYS A 182 0.18 12.89 6.86
CA LYS A 182 0.94 14.01 6.27
C LYS A 182 2.34 13.61 5.81
N PHE A 183 3.08 12.88 6.64
CA PHE A 183 4.45 12.51 6.28
C PHE A 183 4.49 11.36 5.27
N LEU A 184 3.52 10.43 5.29
CA LEU A 184 3.40 9.38 4.29
C LEU A 184 3.06 9.95 2.91
N GLU A 185 2.10 10.87 2.83
CA GLU A 185 1.80 11.60 1.58
C GLU A 185 3.04 12.34 1.06
N THR A 186 3.79 12.98 1.96
CA THR A 186 5.05 13.64 1.60
C THR A 186 6.09 12.62 1.12
N ALA A 187 6.19 11.46 1.74
CA ALA A 187 7.08 10.39 1.29
C ALA A 187 6.73 9.95 -0.14
N ARG A 188 5.43 9.76 -0.44
CA ARG A 188 4.93 9.32 -1.75
C ARG A 188 4.97 10.39 -2.84
N SER A 189 5.08 11.66 -2.49
CA SER A 189 4.97 12.78 -3.47
C SER A 189 6.06 12.76 -4.55
N ILE A 190 7.29 12.36 -4.22
CA ILE A 190 8.42 12.30 -5.15
C ILE A 190 8.66 10.84 -5.54
N LYS A 191 8.54 10.56 -6.83
CA LYS A 191 8.66 9.21 -7.40
C LYS A 191 10.09 8.94 -7.84
N SER A 192 10.55 7.70 -7.64
CA SER A 192 11.78 7.20 -8.24
C SER A 192 11.60 6.96 -9.75
N LYS A 193 12.71 6.68 -10.45
CA LYS A 193 12.67 6.31 -11.86
C LYS A 193 11.84 5.03 -12.08
N ASP A 194 12.02 4.04 -11.23
CA ASP A 194 11.30 2.76 -11.32
C ASP A 194 9.81 2.92 -11.06
N GLU A 195 9.42 3.77 -10.10
CA GLU A 195 8.02 4.11 -9.86
C GLU A 195 7.38 4.82 -11.06
N LEU A 196 8.12 5.67 -11.77
CA LEU A 196 7.61 6.32 -12.98
C LEU A 196 7.35 5.31 -14.10
N ILE A 197 8.18 4.26 -14.23
CA ILE A 197 7.94 3.16 -15.18
C ILE A 197 6.66 2.41 -14.82
N CYS A 198 6.45 2.08 -13.54
CA CYS A 198 5.21 1.45 -13.06
C CYS A 198 3.98 2.31 -13.35
N MET A 199 4.06 3.62 -13.08
CA MET A 199 2.97 4.56 -13.35
C MET A 199 2.65 4.66 -14.84
N GLU A 200 3.67 4.70 -15.70
CA GLU A 200 3.47 4.72 -17.16
C GLU A 200 2.78 3.44 -17.64
N ALA A 201 3.20 2.27 -17.14
CA ALA A 201 2.57 1.00 -17.44
C ALA A 201 1.09 0.96 -17.01
N SER A 202 0.78 1.44 -15.81
CA SER A 202 -0.60 1.55 -15.30
C SER A 202 -1.45 2.48 -16.16
N LEU A 203 -0.91 3.63 -16.58
CA LEU A 203 -1.62 4.56 -17.45
C LEU A 203 -1.93 3.96 -18.82
N ARG A 204 -0.95 3.25 -19.43
CA ARG A 204 -1.17 2.55 -20.70
C ARG A 204 -2.23 1.48 -20.60
N ASN A 205 -2.26 0.75 -19.45
CA ASN A 205 -3.28 -0.24 -19.20
C ASN A 205 -4.67 0.39 -19.10
N ALA A 206 -4.80 1.49 -18.37
CA ALA A 206 -6.05 2.24 -18.26
C ALA A 206 -6.52 2.79 -19.62
N GLU A 207 -5.60 3.37 -20.42
CA GLU A 207 -5.90 3.85 -21.78
C GLU A 207 -6.44 2.73 -22.68
N LYS A 208 -5.85 1.53 -22.61
CA LYS A 208 -6.33 0.35 -23.32
C LYS A 208 -7.73 -0.05 -22.89
N GLY A 209 -7.99 -0.08 -21.58
CA GLY A 209 -9.31 -0.40 -21.03
C GLY A 209 -10.38 0.59 -21.50
N ILE A 210 -10.11 1.89 -21.42
CA ILE A 210 -10.99 2.94 -21.90
C ILE A 210 -11.25 2.82 -23.41
N HIS A 211 -10.23 2.48 -24.19
CA HIS A 211 -10.40 2.28 -25.64
C HIS A 211 -11.34 1.10 -25.94
N ILE A 212 -11.18 -0.03 -25.23
CA ILE A 212 -12.06 -1.20 -25.38
C ILE A 212 -13.50 -0.83 -24.98
N MET A 213 -13.69 -0.11 -23.87
CA MET A 213 -15.02 0.38 -23.46
C MET A 213 -15.66 1.25 -24.56
N HIS A 214 -14.89 2.15 -25.15
CA HIS A 214 -15.37 3.01 -26.24
C HIS A 214 -15.79 2.20 -27.49
N GLU A 215 -15.05 1.14 -27.85
CA GLU A 215 -15.40 0.28 -28.98
C GLU A 215 -16.62 -0.61 -28.72
N LYS A 216 -16.86 -0.94 -27.44
CA LYS A 216 -17.94 -1.85 -27.02
C LYS A 216 -19.22 -1.14 -26.62
N LEU A 217 -19.19 0.18 -26.46
CA LEU A 217 -20.33 0.96 -26.03
C LEU A 217 -21.46 0.91 -27.07
N GLU A 218 -22.61 0.39 -26.67
CA GLU A 218 -23.82 0.26 -27.48
C GLU A 218 -25.03 0.87 -26.76
N ALA A 219 -26.06 1.24 -27.54
CA ALA A 219 -27.31 1.71 -26.96
C ALA A 219 -27.99 0.61 -26.13
N ASN A 220 -28.52 0.99 -24.97
CA ASN A 220 -29.16 0.13 -23.96
C ASN A 220 -28.21 -0.81 -23.18
N MET A 221 -26.92 -0.66 -23.32
CA MET A 221 -25.95 -1.32 -22.45
C MET A 221 -26.05 -0.72 -21.03
N THR A 222 -25.96 -1.57 -20.00
CA THR A 222 -25.86 -1.08 -18.62
C THR A 222 -24.46 -0.57 -18.29
N GLU A 223 -24.34 0.23 -17.23
CA GLU A 223 -23.06 0.74 -16.74
C GLU A 223 -22.15 -0.41 -16.30
N GLU A 224 -22.69 -1.43 -15.64
CA GLU A 224 -21.97 -2.62 -15.20
C GLU A 224 -21.46 -3.46 -16.39
N GLU A 225 -22.24 -3.61 -17.45
CA GLU A 225 -21.80 -4.30 -18.66
C GLU A 225 -20.61 -3.59 -19.27
N LEU A 226 -20.67 -2.27 -19.40
CA LEU A 226 -19.58 -1.47 -19.94
C LEU A 226 -18.34 -1.54 -19.02
N TRP A 227 -18.52 -1.43 -17.70
CA TRP A 227 -17.47 -1.50 -16.73
C TRP A 227 -16.77 -2.88 -16.69
N SER A 228 -17.50 -3.96 -16.98
CA SER A 228 -16.93 -5.30 -17.05
C SER A 228 -15.80 -5.41 -18.08
N TYR A 229 -15.88 -4.67 -19.18
CA TYR A 229 -14.81 -4.61 -20.19
C TYR A 229 -13.53 -3.96 -19.64
N LEU A 230 -13.64 -2.95 -18.79
CA LEU A 230 -12.48 -2.33 -18.15
C LEU A 230 -11.77 -3.32 -17.22
N HIS A 231 -12.52 -4.04 -16.36
CA HIS A 231 -11.97 -5.07 -15.50
C HIS A 231 -11.29 -6.19 -16.28
N LYS A 232 -11.95 -6.68 -17.32
CA LYS A 232 -11.40 -7.71 -18.19
C LYS A 232 -10.07 -7.25 -18.81
N ALA A 233 -10.05 -6.06 -19.39
CA ALA A 233 -8.86 -5.49 -20.00
C ALA A 233 -7.71 -5.35 -19.00
N ASN A 234 -8.00 -4.87 -17.79
CA ASN A 234 -7.01 -4.72 -16.73
C ASN A 234 -6.37 -6.06 -16.35
N ILE A 235 -7.16 -7.11 -16.13
CA ILE A 235 -6.67 -8.43 -15.74
C ILE A 235 -5.90 -9.09 -16.91
N GLU A 236 -6.41 -9.02 -18.14
CA GLU A 236 -5.75 -9.59 -19.32
C GLU A 236 -4.39 -8.97 -19.62
N THR A 237 -4.18 -7.73 -19.19
CA THR A 237 -2.91 -7.01 -19.39
C THR A 237 -1.96 -7.12 -18.19
N GLY A 238 -2.27 -7.95 -17.19
CA GLY A 238 -1.43 -8.19 -16.03
C GLY A 238 -1.63 -7.19 -14.90
N GLY A 239 -2.70 -6.39 -14.95
CA GLY A 239 -3.10 -5.55 -13.83
C GLY A 239 -3.65 -6.36 -12.66
N GLU A 240 -3.66 -5.74 -11.51
CA GLU A 240 -4.22 -6.33 -10.31
C GLU A 240 -5.73 -6.08 -10.23
N TRP A 241 -6.39 -6.85 -9.38
CA TRP A 241 -7.76 -6.54 -8.98
C TRP A 241 -7.79 -5.14 -8.34
N PHE A 242 -8.71 -4.31 -8.77
CA PHE A 242 -8.92 -2.98 -8.19
C PHE A 242 -10.38 -2.82 -7.75
N ASP A 243 -10.52 -2.16 -6.61
CA ASP A 243 -11.80 -1.76 -6.04
C ASP A 243 -12.00 -0.27 -6.37
N THR A 244 -13.08 0.06 -7.07
CA THR A 244 -13.46 1.44 -7.37
C THR A 244 -14.91 1.66 -7.08
#